data_db7f17d2ed15a6f5bfc4eb4a36f85a13
#
_entry.id   db7f17d2ed15a6f5bfc4eb4a36f85a13
#
_cell.length_a   1.000
_cell.length_b   1.000
_cell.length_c   1.000
_cell.angle_alpha   90.00
_cell.angle_beta   90.00
_cell.angle_gamma   90.00
#
_symmetry.space_group_name_H-M   'P 1'
#
loop_
_entity.id
_entity.type
_entity.pdbx_description
1 polymer ?
#
loop_
_entity_poly.entity_id
_entity_poly.type
_entity_poly.pdbx_seq_one_letter_code
_entity_poly.pdbx_strand_id
1 'polypeptide(L)'
;MSYFAERWPEWLALVGEHLWISGLALGAALLISAPLGILCSAHPWAERLATGLTGVLRVIPSLAVLIICVPILGVGDLPAVIALTVLAIPPILINTCVAFRSVPPAIIEAARGMGMSRTQLFFSIKAPLAFPLAFSGVRTAATEVIASASLAAYIGAGGLGVLIYTGLGALRTDLLWIGGLSVAALSLIVNRALAAVDRRVRRYERAADAARR
;
A
#
# COMPACT_ATOMS: atom_id res chain seq x y z
N MET A 1 -1.42 24.35 21.63
CA MET A 1 -1.27 25.27 20.47
C MET A 1 0.13 25.88 20.35
N SER A 2 0.96 25.89 21.38
CA SER A 2 2.33 26.42 21.34
C SER A 2 3.28 25.63 20.42
N TYR A 3 3.13 24.30 20.32
CA TYR A 3 4.03 23.47 19.50
C TYR A 3 4.08 23.88 18.03
N PHE A 4 2.94 24.09 17.38
CA PHE A 4 2.90 24.50 15.97
C PHE A 4 3.42 25.92 15.74
N ALA A 5 3.27 26.82 16.71
CA ALA A 5 3.79 28.17 16.58
C ALA A 5 5.33 28.22 16.62
N GLU A 6 5.94 27.33 17.38
CA GLU A 6 7.40 27.33 17.63
C GLU A 6 8.16 26.30 16.78
N ARG A 7 7.52 25.17 16.41
CA ARG A 7 8.17 24.00 15.80
C ARG A 7 7.55 23.52 14.49
N TRP A 8 6.88 24.42 13.77
CA TRP A 8 6.29 24.10 12.46
C TRP A 8 7.30 23.50 11.44
N PRO A 9 8.55 24.00 11.31
CA PRO A 9 9.51 23.42 10.37
C PRO A 9 9.90 21.98 10.74
N GLU A 10 10.04 21.66 12.02
CA GLU A 10 10.34 20.31 12.50
C GLU A 10 9.20 19.34 12.18
N TRP A 11 7.95 19.79 12.39
CA TRP A 11 6.79 18.98 12.05
C TRP A 11 6.69 18.68 10.56
N LEU A 12 6.97 19.66 9.69
CA LEU A 12 7.01 19.46 8.25
C LEU A 12 8.11 18.49 7.83
N ALA A 13 9.28 18.56 8.44
CA ALA A 13 10.37 17.61 8.20
C ALA A 13 9.93 16.18 8.56
N LEU A 14 9.31 15.97 9.72
CA LEU A 14 8.80 14.68 10.14
C LEU A 14 7.69 14.14 9.21
N VAL A 15 6.81 15.01 8.68
CA VAL A 15 5.84 14.63 7.64
C VAL A 15 6.55 14.18 6.37
N GLY A 16 7.58 14.91 5.95
CA GLY A 16 8.41 14.57 4.78
C GLY A 16 9.09 13.20 4.92
N GLU A 17 9.76 12.96 6.06
CA GLU A 17 10.39 11.67 6.38
C GLU A 17 9.36 10.52 6.38
N HIS A 18 8.21 10.76 6.99
CA HIS A 18 7.14 9.76 7.06
C HIS A 18 6.62 9.38 5.67
N LEU A 19 6.39 10.36 4.80
CA LEU A 19 6.00 10.14 3.42
C LEU A 19 7.09 9.47 2.60
N TRP A 20 8.36 9.82 2.83
CA TRP A 20 9.51 9.24 2.15
C TRP A 20 9.63 7.75 2.44
N ILE A 21 9.67 7.36 3.72
CA ILE A 21 9.77 5.97 4.16
C ILE A 21 8.56 5.16 3.64
N SER A 22 7.35 5.70 3.82
CA SER A 22 6.11 5.05 3.36
C SER A 22 6.07 4.91 1.84
N GLY A 23 6.50 5.92 1.11
CA GLY A 23 6.55 5.93 -0.35
C GLY A 23 7.54 4.92 -0.92
N LEU A 24 8.74 4.84 -0.34
CA LEU A 24 9.74 3.85 -0.73
C LEU A 24 9.25 2.43 -0.48
N ALA A 25 8.69 2.16 0.70
CA ALA A 25 8.15 0.85 1.05
C ALA A 25 6.99 0.44 0.12
N LEU A 26 6.05 1.34 -0.13
CA LEU A 26 4.92 1.08 -1.03
C LEU A 26 5.37 0.87 -2.47
N GLY A 27 6.33 1.66 -2.95
CA GLY A 27 6.93 1.53 -4.28
C GLY A 27 7.62 0.18 -4.48
N ALA A 28 8.46 -0.22 -3.51
CA ALA A 28 9.13 -1.51 -3.53
C ALA A 28 8.13 -2.67 -3.49
N ALA A 29 7.13 -2.59 -2.60
CA ALA A 29 6.08 -3.60 -2.52
C ALA A 29 5.28 -3.71 -3.84
N LEU A 30 4.96 -2.60 -4.49
CA LEU A 30 4.25 -2.58 -5.76
C LEU A 30 5.07 -3.24 -6.87
N LEU A 31 6.36 -2.93 -6.97
CA LEU A 31 7.28 -3.51 -7.95
C LEU A 31 7.41 -5.03 -7.81
N ILE A 32 7.33 -5.55 -6.60
CA ILE A 32 7.41 -6.99 -6.30
C ILE A 32 6.04 -7.64 -6.49
N SER A 33 5.01 -7.09 -5.85
CA SER A 33 3.72 -7.77 -5.69
C SER A 33 2.83 -7.72 -6.93
N ALA A 34 2.90 -6.63 -7.73
CA ALA A 34 2.06 -6.54 -8.91
C ALA A 34 2.45 -7.57 -9.99
N PRO A 35 3.73 -7.74 -10.38
CA PRO A 35 4.13 -8.82 -11.28
C PRO A 35 3.84 -10.21 -10.73
N LEU A 36 4.13 -10.45 -9.43
CA LEU A 36 3.84 -11.72 -8.78
C LEU A 36 2.34 -12.02 -8.76
N GLY A 37 1.49 -11.05 -8.46
CA GLY A 37 0.04 -11.20 -8.47
C GLY A 37 -0.50 -11.54 -9.86
N ILE A 38 0.03 -10.91 -10.91
CA ILE A 38 -0.30 -11.24 -12.31
C ILE A 38 0.12 -12.68 -12.63
N LEU A 39 1.32 -13.10 -12.25
CA LEU A 39 1.81 -14.46 -12.47
C LEU A 39 0.97 -15.49 -11.71
N CYS A 40 0.67 -15.23 -10.44
CA CYS A 40 -0.17 -16.09 -9.61
C CYS A 40 -1.60 -16.23 -10.16
N SER A 41 -2.12 -15.21 -10.83
CA SER A 41 -3.46 -15.28 -11.45
C SER A 41 -3.58 -16.32 -12.57
N ALA A 42 -2.47 -16.74 -13.16
CA ALA A 42 -2.45 -17.69 -14.26
C ALA A 42 -2.70 -19.16 -13.81
N HIS A 43 -2.42 -19.50 -12.55
CA HIS A 43 -2.49 -20.88 -12.06
C HIS A 43 -3.18 -20.98 -10.69
N PRO A 44 -4.19 -21.87 -10.53
CA PRO A 44 -4.94 -22.00 -9.27
C PRO A 44 -4.08 -22.41 -8.06
N TRP A 45 -3.02 -23.20 -8.28
CA TRP A 45 -2.10 -23.60 -7.19
C TRP A 45 -1.25 -22.42 -6.71
N ALA A 46 -0.79 -21.57 -7.64
CA ALA A 46 0.01 -20.39 -7.31
C ALA A 46 -0.82 -19.36 -6.50
N GLU A 47 -2.09 -19.19 -6.86
CA GLU A 47 -3.01 -18.37 -6.07
C GLU A 47 -3.18 -18.89 -4.65
N ARG A 48 -3.43 -20.21 -4.48
CA ARG A 48 -3.58 -20.81 -3.14
C ARG A 48 -2.32 -20.63 -2.30
N LEU A 49 -1.15 -20.84 -2.90
CA LEU A 49 0.13 -20.64 -2.24
C LEU A 49 0.34 -19.18 -1.84
N ALA A 50 0.11 -18.26 -2.78
CA ALA A 50 0.23 -16.81 -2.53
C ALA A 50 -0.75 -16.36 -1.43
N THR A 51 -2.01 -16.80 -1.48
CA THR A 51 -3.01 -16.46 -0.46
C THR A 51 -2.66 -17.06 0.90
N GLY A 52 -2.15 -18.29 0.94
CA GLY A 52 -1.71 -18.94 2.18
C GLY A 52 -0.53 -18.22 2.83
N LEU A 53 0.53 -17.94 2.05
CA LEU A 53 1.72 -17.23 2.55
C LEU A 53 1.37 -15.81 3.03
N THR A 54 0.60 -15.08 2.24
CA THR A 54 0.21 -13.71 2.62
C THR A 54 -0.75 -13.71 3.81
N GLY A 55 -1.56 -14.75 3.97
CA GLY A 55 -2.39 -14.94 5.16
C GLY A 55 -1.55 -15.06 6.43
N VAL A 56 -0.47 -15.84 6.39
CA VAL A 56 0.48 -15.96 7.52
C VAL A 56 1.17 -14.62 7.81
N LEU A 57 1.63 -13.90 6.78
CA LEU A 57 2.29 -12.60 6.95
C LEU A 57 1.37 -11.57 7.64
N ARG A 58 0.07 -11.62 7.42
CA ARG A 58 -0.90 -10.70 8.03
C ARG A 58 -1.15 -10.96 9.53
N VAL A 59 -0.85 -12.16 10.01
CA VAL A 59 -0.98 -12.51 11.43
C VAL A 59 0.18 -11.93 12.24
N ILE A 60 1.34 -11.71 11.60
CA ILE A 60 2.52 -11.19 12.28
C ILE A 60 2.31 -9.70 12.61
N PRO A 61 2.42 -9.29 13.89
CA PRO A 61 2.31 -7.87 14.26
C PRO A 61 3.39 -7.03 13.55
N SER A 62 3.00 -5.87 13.00
CA SER A 62 3.91 -5.00 12.27
C SER A 62 5.15 -4.59 13.07
N LEU A 63 4.98 -4.32 14.36
CA LEU A 63 6.08 -4.02 15.27
C LEU A 63 7.07 -5.19 15.40
N ALA A 64 6.57 -6.44 15.41
CA ALA A 64 7.44 -7.62 15.46
C ALA A 64 8.31 -7.74 14.19
N VAL A 65 7.74 -7.47 13.00
CA VAL A 65 8.49 -7.44 11.74
C VAL A 65 9.60 -6.39 11.80
N LEU A 66 9.29 -5.18 12.28
CA LEU A 66 10.27 -4.10 12.44
C LEU A 66 11.41 -4.51 13.38
N ILE A 67 11.09 -5.07 14.56
CA ILE A 67 12.10 -5.46 15.56
C ILE A 67 12.99 -6.61 15.03
N ILE A 68 12.42 -7.59 14.32
CA ILE A 68 13.20 -8.72 13.76
C ILE A 68 14.21 -8.23 12.71
N CYS A 69 13.94 -7.15 12.00
CA CYS A 69 14.86 -6.59 11.03
C CYS A 69 16.10 -5.94 11.69
N VAL A 70 15.98 -5.43 12.92
CA VAL A 70 17.06 -4.67 13.58
C VAL A 70 18.34 -5.47 13.79
N PRO A 71 18.36 -6.72 14.31
CA PRO A 71 19.58 -7.49 14.50
C PRO A 71 20.34 -7.80 13.21
N ILE A 72 19.64 -7.79 12.07
CA ILE A 72 20.20 -8.16 10.76
C ILE A 72 20.66 -6.93 9.97
N LEU A 73 19.86 -5.87 10.01
CA LEU A 73 20.00 -4.70 9.14
C LEU A 73 20.41 -3.41 9.90
N GLY A 74 20.50 -3.48 11.23
CA GLY A 74 20.74 -2.32 12.08
C GLY A 74 19.46 -1.52 12.35
N VAL A 75 19.64 -0.24 12.77
CA VAL A 75 18.56 0.72 13.06
C VAL A 75 18.47 1.76 11.96
N GLY A 76 17.32 2.43 11.84
CA GLY A 76 17.11 3.53 10.89
C GLY A 76 16.21 3.17 9.71
N ASP A 77 16.36 3.89 8.60
CA ASP A 77 15.42 3.86 7.46
C ASP A 77 15.42 2.53 6.71
N LEU A 78 16.58 1.91 6.52
CA LEU A 78 16.68 0.70 5.71
C LEU A 78 15.86 -0.47 6.27
N PRO A 79 16.03 -0.88 7.56
CA PRO A 79 15.19 -1.94 8.13
C PRO A 79 13.71 -1.54 8.19
N ALA A 80 13.39 -0.26 8.38
CA ALA A 80 12.02 0.22 8.36
C ALA A 80 11.37 0.06 6.99
N VAL A 81 12.04 0.50 5.91
CA VAL A 81 11.55 0.35 4.53
C VAL A 81 11.36 -1.13 4.18
N ILE A 82 12.30 -1.99 4.52
CA ILE A 82 12.19 -3.44 4.24
C ILE A 82 11.01 -4.05 4.99
N ALA A 83 10.88 -3.79 6.29
CA ALA A 83 9.77 -4.31 7.10
C ALA A 83 8.40 -3.84 6.58
N LEU A 84 8.27 -2.54 6.29
CA LEU A 84 7.04 -1.95 5.73
C LEU A 84 6.74 -2.48 4.32
N THR A 85 7.77 -2.76 3.51
CA THR A 85 7.62 -3.42 2.21
C THR A 85 6.99 -4.80 2.37
N VAL A 86 7.51 -5.62 3.30
CA VAL A 86 6.95 -6.94 3.59
C VAL A 86 5.49 -6.86 4.01
N LEU A 87 5.12 -5.88 4.83
CA LEU A 87 3.74 -5.66 5.27
C LEU A 87 2.81 -5.20 4.13
N ALA A 88 3.33 -4.49 3.13
CA ALA A 88 2.56 -4.01 1.98
C ALA A 88 2.33 -5.09 0.90
N ILE A 89 3.15 -6.14 0.86
CA ILE A 89 3.05 -7.22 -0.14
C ILE A 89 1.68 -7.91 -0.14
N PRO A 90 1.12 -8.38 0.98
CA PRO A 90 -0.12 -9.13 1.02
C PRO A 90 -1.31 -8.44 0.34
N PRO A 91 -1.69 -7.20 0.70
CA PRO A 91 -2.85 -6.55 0.10
C PRO A 91 -2.68 -6.30 -1.40
N ILE A 92 -1.48 -5.93 -1.86
CA ILE A 92 -1.22 -5.69 -3.29
C ILE A 92 -1.28 -7.00 -4.07
N LEU A 93 -0.60 -8.03 -3.60
CA LEU A 93 -0.49 -9.32 -4.29
C LEU A 93 -1.85 -10.01 -4.43
N ILE A 94 -2.61 -10.11 -3.33
CA ILE A 94 -3.91 -10.78 -3.33
C ILE A 94 -4.88 -10.04 -4.25
N ASN A 95 -5.01 -8.71 -4.10
CA ASN A 95 -5.94 -7.94 -4.93
C ASN A 95 -5.56 -7.97 -6.41
N THR A 96 -4.28 -7.93 -6.74
CA THR A 96 -3.81 -8.07 -8.12
C THR A 96 -4.14 -9.46 -8.67
N CYS A 97 -3.86 -10.52 -7.93
CA CYS A 97 -4.18 -11.88 -8.36
C CYS A 97 -5.68 -12.06 -8.61
N VAL A 98 -6.52 -11.66 -7.67
CA VAL A 98 -7.99 -11.73 -7.79
C VAL A 98 -8.49 -10.87 -8.95
N ALA A 99 -7.95 -9.67 -9.14
CA ALA A 99 -8.32 -8.75 -10.21
C ALA A 99 -8.12 -9.37 -11.61
N PHE A 100 -6.96 -9.95 -11.85
CA PHE A 100 -6.67 -10.58 -13.14
C PHE A 100 -7.46 -11.88 -13.38
N ARG A 101 -7.85 -12.58 -12.32
CA ARG A 101 -8.72 -13.76 -12.42
C ARG A 101 -10.19 -13.43 -12.62
N SER A 102 -10.64 -12.29 -12.13
CA SER A 102 -12.04 -11.85 -12.24
C SER A 102 -12.42 -11.36 -13.65
N VAL A 103 -11.45 -11.22 -14.56
CA VAL A 103 -11.75 -10.86 -15.96
C VAL A 103 -12.56 -11.98 -16.62
N PRO A 104 -13.78 -11.68 -17.13
CA PRO A 104 -14.67 -12.70 -17.67
C PRO A 104 -14.06 -13.47 -18.84
N PRO A 105 -14.10 -14.82 -18.84
CA PRO A 105 -13.55 -15.64 -19.94
C PRO A 105 -14.16 -15.30 -21.30
N ALA A 106 -15.45 -14.99 -21.35
CA ALA A 106 -16.14 -14.63 -22.61
C ALA A 106 -15.52 -13.40 -23.28
N ILE A 107 -15.07 -12.40 -22.52
CA ILE A 107 -14.39 -11.22 -23.08
C ILE A 107 -13.03 -11.63 -23.66
N ILE A 108 -12.31 -12.52 -22.99
CA ILE A 108 -11.03 -13.03 -23.44
C ILE A 108 -11.17 -13.84 -24.74
N GLU A 109 -12.20 -14.68 -24.80
CA GLU A 109 -12.50 -15.49 -26.00
C GLU A 109 -12.93 -14.64 -27.18
N ALA A 110 -13.79 -13.65 -26.97
CA ALA A 110 -14.19 -12.70 -28.00
C ALA A 110 -12.99 -11.91 -28.57
N ALA A 111 -12.13 -11.43 -27.70
CA ALA A 111 -10.91 -10.72 -28.10
C ALA A 111 -9.94 -11.61 -28.92
N ARG A 112 -9.81 -12.88 -28.55
CA ARG A 112 -9.04 -13.86 -29.33
C ARG A 112 -9.68 -14.17 -30.68
N GLY A 113 -11.01 -14.28 -30.69
CA GLY A 113 -11.77 -14.49 -31.95
C GLY A 113 -11.61 -13.32 -32.93
N MET A 114 -11.40 -12.11 -32.44
CA MET A 114 -11.06 -10.93 -33.26
C MET A 114 -9.57 -10.88 -33.70
N GLY A 115 -8.76 -11.89 -33.39
CA GLY A 115 -7.37 -11.97 -33.80
C GLY A 115 -6.38 -11.17 -32.95
N MET A 116 -6.77 -10.75 -31.72
CA MET A 116 -5.86 -10.03 -30.85
C MET A 116 -4.66 -10.88 -30.42
N SER A 117 -3.45 -10.33 -30.54
CA SER A 117 -2.22 -10.92 -30.01
C SER A 117 -2.27 -10.99 -28.46
N ARG A 118 -1.43 -11.83 -27.85
CA ARG A 118 -1.33 -11.96 -26.38
C ARG A 118 -1.03 -10.62 -25.71
N THR A 119 -0.16 -9.81 -26.30
CA THR A 119 0.23 -8.50 -25.78
C THR A 119 -0.93 -7.50 -25.89
N GLN A 120 -1.63 -7.46 -27.02
CA GLN A 120 -2.82 -6.63 -27.19
C GLN A 120 -3.92 -7.04 -26.21
N LEU A 121 -4.19 -8.33 -26.06
CA LEU A 121 -5.14 -8.85 -25.09
C LEU A 121 -4.79 -8.42 -23.67
N PHE A 122 -3.51 -8.46 -23.27
CA PHE A 122 -3.08 -8.05 -21.95
C PHE A 122 -3.27 -6.56 -21.71
N PHE A 123 -2.70 -5.70 -22.56
CA PHE A 123 -2.69 -4.26 -22.31
C PHE A 123 -4.03 -3.57 -22.66
N SER A 124 -4.77 -4.06 -23.65
CA SER A 124 -6.02 -3.42 -24.08
C SER A 124 -7.27 -3.97 -23.39
N ILE A 125 -7.21 -5.18 -22.81
CA ILE A 125 -8.38 -5.84 -22.21
C ILE A 125 -8.13 -6.20 -20.76
N LYS A 126 -7.16 -7.10 -20.47
CA LYS A 126 -6.98 -7.65 -19.14
C LYS A 126 -6.54 -6.59 -18.12
N ALA A 127 -5.51 -5.83 -18.41
CA ALA A 127 -4.95 -4.86 -17.49
C ALA A 127 -5.95 -3.72 -17.18
N PRO A 128 -6.63 -3.09 -18.16
CA PRO A 128 -7.66 -2.09 -17.86
C PRO A 128 -8.82 -2.63 -17.01
N LEU A 129 -9.33 -3.82 -17.31
CA LEU A 129 -10.43 -4.42 -16.56
C LEU A 129 -10.03 -4.86 -15.14
N ALA A 130 -8.80 -5.32 -14.96
CA ALA A 130 -8.27 -5.72 -13.65
C ALA A 130 -7.85 -4.52 -12.80
N PHE A 131 -7.46 -3.39 -13.42
CA PHE A 131 -6.86 -2.25 -12.74
C PHE A 131 -7.66 -1.74 -11.52
N PRO A 132 -8.98 -1.52 -11.58
CA PRO A 132 -9.71 -0.96 -10.45
C PRO A 132 -9.64 -1.82 -9.19
N LEU A 133 -9.73 -3.14 -9.35
CA LEU A 133 -9.65 -4.08 -8.24
C LEU A 133 -8.19 -4.23 -7.74
N ALA A 134 -7.21 -4.32 -8.64
CA ALA A 134 -5.80 -4.35 -8.28
C ALA A 134 -5.39 -3.07 -7.53
N PHE A 135 -5.84 -1.90 -7.99
CA PHE A 135 -5.56 -0.62 -7.36
C PHE A 135 -6.18 -0.48 -5.96
N SER A 136 -7.30 -1.17 -5.69
CA SER A 136 -7.85 -1.23 -4.32
C SER A 136 -6.87 -1.87 -3.33
N GLY A 137 -6.08 -2.85 -3.77
CA GLY A 137 -4.99 -3.45 -2.99
C GLY A 137 -3.88 -2.45 -2.65
N VAL A 138 -3.51 -1.62 -3.62
CA VAL A 138 -2.52 -0.54 -3.41
C VAL A 138 -3.04 0.48 -2.39
N ARG A 139 -4.30 0.85 -2.46
CA ARG A 139 -4.93 1.76 -1.48
C ARG A 139 -4.91 1.18 -0.06
N THR A 140 -5.24 -0.09 0.07
CA THR A 140 -5.20 -0.79 1.37
C THR A 140 -3.76 -0.80 1.91
N ALA A 141 -2.80 -1.21 1.08
CA ALA A 141 -1.38 -1.21 1.45
C ALA A 141 -0.88 0.17 1.86
N ALA A 142 -1.23 1.22 1.12
CA ALA A 142 -0.83 2.59 1.45
C ALA A 142 -1.34 3.02 2.83
N THR A 143 -2.59 2.71 3.16
CA THR A 143 -3.17 3.02 4.47
C THR A 143 -2.47 2.25 5.60
N GLU A 144 -2.21 0.95 5.39
CA GLU A 144 -1.50 0.09 6.35
C GLU A 144 -0.05 0.54 6.55
N VAL A 145 0.66 0.87 5.47
CA VAL A 145 2.06 1.34 5.52
C VAL A 145 2.17 2.67 6.26
N ILE A 146 1.33 3.66 5.94
CA ILE A 146 1.35 4.97 6.61
C ILE A 146 1.05 4.82 8.10
N ALA A 147 0.10 3.99 8.49
CA ALA A 147 -0.17 3.74 9.90
C ALA A 147 1.01 3.05 10.59
N SER A 148 1.59 2.01 9.95
CA SER A 148 2.70 1.23 10.52
C SER A 148 4.02 1.98 10.50
N ALA A 149 4.23 2.94 9.61
CA ALA A 149 5.42 3.79 9.57
C ALA A 149 5.57 4.65 10.83
N SER A 150 4.50 4.90 11.59
CA SER A 150 4.61 5.50 12.92
C SER A 150 5.42 4.64 13.90
N LEU A 151 5.39 3.31 13.72
CA LEU A 151 6.17 2.38 14.55
C LEU A 151 7.65 2.34 14.16
N ALA A 152 7.99 2.76 12.94
CA ALA A 152 9.37 2.79 12.46
C ALA A 152 10.25 3.77 13.25
N ALA A 153 9.66 4.80 13.84
CA ALA A 153 10.35 5.70 14.76
C ALA A 153 10.95 4.96 15.98
N TYR A 154 10.35 3.83 16.41
CA TYR A 154 10.87 3.02 17.51
C TYR A 154 12.26 2.42 17.21
N ILE A 155 12.54 2.17 15.94
CA ILE A 155 13.83 1.66 15.47
C ILE A 155 14.72 2.76 14.86
N GLY A 156 14.41 4.02 15.13
CA GLY A 156 15.23 5.17 14.72
C GLY A 156 15.07 5.62 13.27
N ALA A 157 13.96 5.26 12.62
CA ALA A 157 13.70 5.63 11.21
C ALA A 157 13.00 7.00 11.02
N GLY A 158 12.81 7.76 12.11
CA GLY A 158 12.22 9.10 12.00
C GLY A 158 10.71 9.12 11.75
N GLY A 159 10.26 10.19 11.11
CA GLY A 159 8.86 10.42 10.76
C GLY A 159 7.97 10.83 11.94
N LEU A 160 6.65 10.95 11.68
CA LEU A 160 5.67 11.42 12.67
C LEU A 160 5.60 10.57 13.94
N GLY A 161 6.06 9.32 13.91
CA GLY A 161 6.14 8.46 15.07
C GLY A 161 7.08 8.98 16.14
N VAL A 162 8.09 9.80 15.79
CA VAL A 162 9.01 10.45 16.74
C VAL A 162 8.24 11.28 17.77
N LEU A 163 7.20 12.01 17.33
CA LEU A 163 6.35 12.79 18.24
C LEU A 163 5.62 11.89 19.24
N ILE A 164 5.13 10.75 18.79
CA ILE A 164 4.40 9.78 19.62
C ILE A 164 5.34 9.20 20.67
N TYR A 165 6.51 8.69 20.27
CA TYR A 165 7.45 8.05 21.21
C TYR A 165 8.11 9.07 22.15
N THR A 166 8.42 10.28 21.67
CA THR A 166 8.90 11.37 22.53
C THR A 166 7.84 11.77 23.55
N GLY A 167 6.58 11.88 23.10
CA GLY A 167 5.45 12.18 23.98
C GLY A 167 5.25 11.09 25.04
N LEU A 168 5.39 9.82 24.67
CA LEU A 168 5.28 8.68 25.56
C LEU A 168 6.40 8.68 26.61
N GLY A 169 7.65 8.84 26.18
CA GLY A 169 8.82 8.84 27.05
C GLY A 169 8.88 10.04 28.01
N ALA A 170 8.41 11.21 27.56
CA ALA A 170 8.37 12.43 28.36
C ALA A 170 7.05 12.65 29.13
N LEU A 171 6.08 11.71 29.04
CA LEU A 171 4.73 11.83 29.60
C LEU A 171 3.99 13.10 29.12
N ARG A 172 4.28 13.53 27.90
CA ARG A 172 3.70 14.71 27.25
C ARG A 172 2.54 14.31 26.34
N THR A 173 1.35 14.41 26.88
CA THR A 173 0.10 14.06 26.16
C THR A 173 -0.17 14.94 24.94
N ASP A 174 0.31 16.20 24.95
CA ASP A 174 0.21 17.11 23.81
C ASP A 174 0.93 16.55 22.58
N LEU A 175 2.16 16.05 22.72
CA LEU A 175 2.91 15.43 21.62
C LEU A 175 2.28 14.12 21.13
N LEU A 176 1.69 13.34 22.03
CA LEU A 176 0.95 12.12 21.65
C LEU A 176 -0.24 12.45 20.74
N TRP A 177 -1.03 13.46 21.10
CA TRP A 177 -2.16 13.91 20.30
C TRP A 177 -1.70 14.49 18.95
N ILE A 178 -0.67 15.35 18.96
CA ILE A 178 -0.14 15.94 17.72
C ILE A 178 0.36 14.86 16.79
N GLY A 179 1.19 13.93 17.27
CA GLY A 179 1.72 12.84 16.46
C GLY A 179 0.63 11.91 15.92
N GLY A 180 -0.25 11.43 16.82
CA GLY A 180 -1.33 10.51 16.44
C GLY A 180 -2.33 11.11 15.46
N LEU A 181 -2.78 12.35 15.69
CA LEU A 181 -3.68 13.05 14.77
C LEU A 181 -3.02 13.37 13.44
N SER A 182 -1.71 13.70 13.44
CA SER A 182 -0.96 13.94 12.21
C SER A 182 -0.88 12.68 11.34
N VAL A 183 -0.58 11.52 11.93
CA VAL A 183 -0.57 10.23 11.21
C VAL A 183 -1.96 9.89 10.67
N ALA A 184 -3.01 10.05 11.49
CA ALA A 184 -4.38 9.80 11.06
C ALA A 184 -4.81 10.72 9.92
N ALA A 185 -4.52 12.01 10.02
CA ALA A 185 -4.82 12.99 8.97
C ALA A 185 -4.06 12.66 7.68
N LEU A 186 -2.76 12.36 7.77
CA LEU A 186 -1.93 11.99 6.63
C LEU A 186 -2.47 10.74 5.93
N SER A 187 -2.79 9.70 6.69
CA SER A 187 -3.37 8.46 6.16
C SER A 187 -4.70 8.73 5.44
N LEU A 188 -5.56 9.56 6.02
CA LEU A 188 -6.84 9.94 5.43
C LEU A 188 -6.66 10.75 4.14
N ILE A 189 -5.72 11.71 4.12
CA ILE A 189 -5.42 12.53 2.94
C ILE A 189 -4.92 11.65 1.80
N VAL A 190 -3.94 10.77 2.07
CA VAL A 190 -3.39 9.86 1.06
C VAL A 190 -4.46 8.89 0.55
N ASN A 191 -5.26 8.30 1.44
CA ASN A 191 -6.36 7.42 1.03
C ASN A 191 -7.39 8.15 0.16
N ARG A 192 -7.75 9.40 0.47
CA ARG A 192 -8.65 10.22 -0.35
C ARG A 192 -8.04 10.59 -1.69
N ALA A 193 -6.75 10.93 -1.73
CA ALA A 193 -6.04 11.20 -2.98
C ALA A 193 -6.03 9.98 -3.89
N LEU A 194 -5.68 8.80 -3.36
CA LEU A 194 -5.74 7.54 -4.10
C LEU A 194 -7.16 7.17 -4.53
N ALA A 195 -8.18 7.41 -3.68
CA ALA A 195 -9.58 7.22 -4.05
C ALA A 195 -10.02 8.16 -5.17
N ALA A 196 -9.47 9.36 -5.27
CA ALA A 196 -9.76 10.27 -6.38
C ALA A 196 -9.15 9.76 -7.70
N VAL A 197 -7.94 9.18 -7.66
CA VAL A 197 -7.33 8.50 -8.80
C VAL A 197 -8.20 7.32 -9.26
N ASP A 198 -8.60 6.45 -8.34
CA ASP A 198 -9.48 5.31 -8.62
C ASP A 198 -10.80 5.74 -9.29
N ARG A 199 -11.44 6.78 -8.78
CA ARG A 199 -12.67 7.33 -9.37
C ARG A 199 -12.48 7.85 -10.79
N ARG A 200 -11.32 8.43 -11.12
CA ARG A 200 -11.04 8.89 -12.48
C ARG A 200 -10.92 7.74 -13.46
N VAL A 201 -10.25 6.66 -13.04
CA VAL A 201 -10.09 5.47 -13.88
C VAL A 201 -11.42 4.75 -14.10
N ARG A 202 -12.25 4.61 -13.07
CA ARG A 202 -13.60 3.98 -13.16
C ARG A 202 -14.63 4.80 -13.96
N ARG A 203 -14.34 6.04 -14.32
CA ARG A 203 -15.27 6.83 -15.16
C ARG A 203 -15.60 6.17 -16.48
N TYR A 204 -14.64 5.43 -17.06
CA TYR A 204 -14.84 4.71 -18.33
C TYR A 204 -15.79 3.51 -18.16
N GLU A 205 -15.76 2.79 -17.03
CA GLU A 205 -16.67 1.67 -16.76
C GLU A 205 -18.12 2.17 -16.60
N ARG A 206 -18.32 3.26 -15.88
CA ARG A 206 -19.66 3.83 -15.67
C ARG A 206 -20.29 4.38 -16.95
N ALA A 207 -19.50 4.94 -17.85
CA ALA A 207 -19.99 5.40 -19.15
C ALA A 207 -20.43 4.21 -20.03
N ALA A 208 -19.73 3.09 -19.97
CA ALA A 208 -20.10 1.86 -20.67
C ALA A 208 -21.37 1.21 -20.09
N ASP A 209 -21.57 1.24 -18.77
CA ASP A 209 -22.77 0.72 -18.11
C ASP A 209 -24.00 1.61 -18.35
N ALA A 210 -23.82 2.94 -18.43
CA ALA A 210 -24.89 3.88 -18.75
C ALA A 210 -25.37 3.75 -20.20
N ALA A 211 -24.48 3.38 -21.12
CA ALA A 211 -24.81 3.13 -22.53
C ALA A 211 -25.53 1.77 -22.77
N ARG A 212 -25.56 0.89 -21.77
CA ARG A 212 -26.23 -0.43 -21.83
C ARG A 212 -27.64 -0.43 -21.23
N ARG A 213 -28.07 0.67 -20.61
CA ARG A 213 -29.41 0.87 -20.06
C ARG A 213 -30.27 1.72 -20.99
#